data_7591290e212a176d51a6870962e1179b
#
_entry.id   7591290e212a176d51a6870962e1179b
#
_cell.length_a   1.000
_cell.length_b   1.000
_cell.length_c   1.000
_cell.angle_alpha   90.00
_cell.angle_beta   90.00
_cell.angle_gamma   90.00
#
_symmetry.space_group_name_H-M   'P 1'
#
loop_
_entity.id
_entity.type
_entity.pdbx_description
1 polymer ?
#
loop_
_entity_poly.entity_id
_entity_poly.type
_entity_poly.pdbx_seq_one_letter_code
_entity_poly.pdbx_strand_id
1 'polypeptide(L)'
;MLVSDSHKFIVFHIPKTAGSSMTYELAKYLNPFIEPPQPNKTFGGWQPIHHIDRIQHRPVQECRQTEYWEKTYFKASFVRNPYDLVVSAWPKNVDFTQWVIKEVATRKSLVSRWGSQYDYLSNHRNELMVDWIGKYEQMEKDWEKFCYLTKIEHNPLKRFNGSWKKPYHEYYNERTYQIVTKLFQKDLQYFRYTLDNNPDT
;
A
#
# COMPACT_ATOMS: atom_id res chain seq x y z
N MET A 1 -6.33 -1.62 7.54
CA MET A 1 -7.17 -0.40 7.61
C MET A 1 -6.75 0.39 8.83
N LEU A 2 -6.49 1.69 8.68
CA LEU A 2 -6.19 2.61 9.75
C LEU A 2 -7.40 3.56 9.89
N VAL A 3 -7.90 3.76 11.10
CA VAL A 3 -9.13 4.51 11.34
C VAL A 3 -8.88 5.62 12.36
N SER A 4 -9.39 6.83 12.07
CA SER A 4 -9.41 7.96 13.00
C SER A 4 -10.82 8.50 13.17
N ASP A 5 -11.40 8.29 14.35
CA ASP A 5 -12.71 8.85 14.69
C ASP A 5 -12.62 10.36 14.97
N SER A 6 -11.49 10.82 15.50
CA SER A 6 -11.27 12.24 15.81
C SER A 6 -11.15 13.10 14.54
N HIS A 7 -10.50 12.57 13.48
CA HIS A 7 -10.26 13.28 12.21
C HIS A 7 -11.09 12.75 11.06
N LYS A 8 -12.01 11.79 11.32
CA LYS A 8 -13.01 11.28 10.36
C LYS A 8 -12.40 10.74 9.08
N PHE A 9 -11.34 9.94 9.18
CA PHE A 9 -10.74 9.29 8.00
C PHE A 9 -10.50 7.79 8.19
N ILE A 10 -10.41 7.09 7.07
CA ILE A 10 -9.99 5.69 6.96
C ILE A 10 -8.88 5.61 5.91
N VAL A 11 -7.76 4.97 6.24
CA VAL A 11 -6.71 4.63 5.25
C VAL A 11 -6.72 3.12 5.02
N PHE A 12 -6.98 2.71 3.77
CA PHE A 12 -6.84 1.33 3.33
C PHE A 12 -5.39 1.07 2.97
N HIS A 13 -4.75 0.23 3.76
CA HIS A 13 -3.32 -0.02 3.63
C HIS A 13 -3.04 -1.17 2.66
N ILE A 14 -2.66 -0.84 1.44
CA ILE A 14 -2.09 -1.78 0.48
C ILE A 14 -0.67 -2.16 0.94
N PRO A 15 -0.30 -3.45 0.97
CA PRO A 15 1.05 -3.85 1.32
C PRO A 15 2.11 -3.17 0.46
N LYS A 16 3.23 -2.77 1.06
CA LYS A 16 4.41 -2.20 0.37
C LYS A 16 4.23 -0.78 -0.22
N THR A 17 3.24 -0.04 0.23
CA THR A 17 2.98 1.37 -0.15
C THR A 17 3.28 2.35 0.99
N ALA A 18 4.40 2.16 1.70
CA ALA A 18 4.85 2.97 2.84
C ALA A 18 3.96 2.90 4.10
N GLY A 19 3.11 1.87 4.26
CA GLY A 19 2.19 1.76 5.38
C GLY A 19 2.84 1.86 6.76
N SER A 20 4.06 1.35 6.95
CA SER A 20 4.79 1.47 8.21
C SER A 20 5.11 2.93 8.57
N SER A 21 5.54 3.72 7.59
CA SER A 21 5.83 5.15 7.76
C SER A 21 4.56 5.93 8.07
N MET A 22 3.47 5.65 7.33
CA MET A 22 2.17 6.26 7.59
C MET A 22 1.61 5.86 8.96
N THR A 23 1.69 4.58 9.33
CA THR A 23 1.22 4.13 10.66
C THR A 23 1.97 4.82 11.79
N TYR A 24 3.28 5.03 11.62
CA TYR A 24 4.07 5.75 12.61
C TYR A 24 3.57 7.19 12.82
N GLU A 25 3.38 7.96 11.75
CA GLU A 25 2.93 9.35 11.84
C GLU A 25 1.45 9.46 12.24
N LEU A 26 0.62 8.50 11.82
CA LEU A 26 -0.80 8.48 12.15
C LEU A 26 -1.11 7.96 13.55
N ALA A 27 -0.18 7.30 14.23
CA ALA A 27 -0.43 6.57 15.48
C ALA A 27 -1.21 7.40 16.52
N LYS A 28 -0.85 8.68 16.68
CA LYS A 28 -1.50 9.60 17.62
C LYS A 28 -2.95 9.97 17.29
N TYR A 29 -3.39 9.69 16.05
CA TYR A 29 -4.75 10.01 15.57
C TYR A 29 -5.64 8.78 15.44
N LEU A 30 -5.08 7.55 15.58
CA LEU A 30 -5.80 6.30 15.32
C LEU A 30 -6.64 5.84 16.52
N ASN A 31 -7.62 5.00 16.24
CA ASN A 31 -8.48 4.36 17.20
C ASN A 31 -8.26 2.82 17.24
N PRO A 32 -8.00 2.23 18.39
CA PRO A 32 -7.50 2.90 19.60
C PRO A 32 -6.13 3.53 19.33
N PHE A 33 -5.70 4.44 20.20
CA PHE A 33 -4.36 5.04 20.13
C PHE A 33 -3.30 3.92 20.03
N ILE A 34 -2.46 4.02 19.00
CA ILE A 34 -1.38 3.06 18.76
C ILE A 34 -0.06 3.73 19.15
N GLU A 35 0.68 3.14 20.08
CA GLU A 35 2.04 3.63 20.35
C GLU A 35 2.89 3.54 19.07
N PRO A 36 3.55 4.64 18.67
CA PRO A 36 4.40 4.60 17.49
C PRO A 36 5.53 3.58 17.67
N PRO A 37 5.91 2.83 16.63
CA PRO A 37 6.97 1.84 16.71
C PRO A 37 8.29 2.47 17.16
N GLN A 38 8.96 1.86 18.11
CA GLN A 38 10.26 2.32 18.57
C GLN A 38 11.31 2.17 17.46
N PRO A 39 12.17 3.20 17.23
CA PRO A 39 13.10 3.22 16.08
C PRO A 39 14.10 2.07 16.05
N ASN A 40 14.38 1.44 17.19
CA ASN A 40 15.42 0.42 17.36
C ASN A 40 14.90 -1.03 17.39
N LYS A 41 13.59 -1.26 17.19
CA LYS A 41 13.06 -2.61 17.07
C LYS A 41 12.95 -2.97 15.59
N THR A 42 13.67 -4.00 15.18
CA THR A 42 13.57 -4.57 13.83
C THR A 42 12.12 -4.90 13.52
N PHE A 43 11.64 -4.46 12.38
CA PHE A 43 10.23 -4.58 11.94
C PHE A 43 9.69 -6.02 11.91
N GLY A 44 10.53 -7.05 11.99
CA GLY A 44 10.12 -8.45 12.10
C GLY A 44 9.44 -8.82 13.43
N GLY A 45 9.45 -7.94 14.42
CA GLY A 45 8.80 -8.14 15.72
C GLY A 45 7.67 -7.16 16.04
N TRP A 46 7.29 -6.29 15.10
CA TRP A 46 6.16 -5.39 15.32
C TRP A 46 4.85 -6.17 15.20
N GLN A 47 4.33 -6.53 16.34
CA GLN A 47 2.96 -7.04 16.45
C GLN A 47 2.06 -5.81 16.53
N PRO A 48 1.25 -5.54 15.51
CA PRO A 48 0.23 -4.50 15.63
C PRO A 48 -0.75 -4.90 16.72
N ILE A 49 -1.04 -3.96 17.59
CA ILE A 49 -1.84 -4.20 18.79
C ILE A 49 -3.27 -4.60 18.41
N HIS A 50 -3.53 -5.82 18.62
CA HIS A 50 -4.70 -6.59 19.03
C HIS A 50 -6.03 -6.59 18.29
N HIS A 51 -6.53 -5.62 17.54
CA HIS A 51 -7.84 -5.77 16.87
C HIS A 51 -7.88 -5.34 15.40
N ILE A 52 -6.96 -4.52 14.96
CA ILE A 52 -6.88 -4.01 13.58
C ILE A 52 -6.13 -4.99 12.66
N ASP A 53 -5.34 -5.90 13.22
CA ASP A 53 -4.46 -6.83 12.49
C ASP A 53 -5.14 -7.72 11.48
N ARG A 54 -6.30 -8.22 11.81
CA ARG A 54 -7.05 -9.09 10.91
C ARG A 54 -7.59 -8.34 9.68
N ILE A 55 -7.59 -7.00 9.73
CA ILE A 55 -8.17 -6.14 8.67
C ILE A 55 -7.09 -5.31 7.96
N GLN A 56 -5.84 -5.28 8.46
CA GLN A 56 -4.81 -4.36 7.99
C GLN A 56 -4.50 -4.49 6.49
N HIS A 57 -4.52 -5.68 5.94
CA HIS A 57 -4.23 -5.98 4.53
C HIS A 57 -5.41 -6.66 3.83
N ARG A 58 -6.63 -6.24 4.12
CA ARG A 58 -7.83 -6.76 3.46
C ARG A 58 -8.36 -5.79 2.41
N PRO A 59 -8.92 -6.32 1.33
CA PRO A 59 -9.60 -5.51 0.33
C PRO A 59 -10.72 -4.67 0.95
N VAL A 60 -11.00 -3.55 0.32
CA VAL A 60 -12.08 -2.65 0.73
C VAL A 60 -13.41 -3.38 0.92
N GLN A 61 -13.72 -4.37 0.08
CA GLN A 61 -14.96 -5.15 0.17
C GLN A 61 -15.12 -5.89 1.49
N GLU A 62 -14.04 -6.45 2.04
CA GLU A 62 -14.06 -7.13 3.33
C GLU A 62 -14.20 -6.15 4.50
N CYS A 63 -13.77 -4.90 4.31
CA CYS A 63 -13.89 -3.85 5.31
C CYS A 63 -15.32 -3.28 5.41
N ARG A 64 -16.18 -3.52 4.41
CA ARG A 64 -17.59 -3.09 4.42
C ARG A 64 -18.41 -3.70 5.56
N GLN A 65 -17.96 -4.81 6.12
CA GLN A 65 -18.64 -5.47 7.25
C GLN A 65 -18.29 -4.83 8.61
N THR A 66 -17.46 -3.80 8.62
CA THR A 66 -17.07 -3.11 9.84
C THR A 66 -18.00 -1.92 10.11
N GLU A 67 -18.20 -1.61 11.39
CA GLU A 67 -18.97 -0.44 11.83
C GLU A 67 -18.45 0.92 11.25
N TYR A 68 -17.19 0.94 10.84
CA TYR A 68 -16.56 2.14 10.27
C TYR A 68 -17.00 2.43 8.84
N TRP A 69 -17.53 1.44 8.15
CA TRP A 69 -17.93 1.61 6.75
C TRP A 69 -19.11 2.56 6.56
N GLU A 70 -20.11 2.45 7.43
CA GLU A 70 -21.33 3.28 7.38
C GLU A 70 -21.09 4.72 7.81
N LYS A 71 -19.94 5.00 8.43
CA LYS A 71 -19.57 6.35 8.85
C LYS A 71 -19.14 7.19 7.66
N THR A 72 -19.53 8.47 7.65
CA THR A 72 -19.15 9.46 6.62
C THR A 72 -17.70 9.91 6.77
N TYR A 73 -16.76 8.93 6.75
CA TYR A 73 -15.34 9.20 6.87
C TYR A 73 -14.71 9.35 5.49
N PHE A 74 -13.73 10.23 5.39
CA PHE A 74 -12.87 10.35 4.22
C PHE A 74 -12.04 9.07 4.05
N LYS A 75 -12.24 8.37 2.94
CA LYS A 75 -11.61 7.09 2.63
C LYS A 75 -10.45 7.31 1.68
N ALA A 76 -9.25 6.92 2.09
CA ALA A 76 -8.03 7.13 1.33
C ALA A 76 -7.20 5.85 1.20
N SER A 77 -6.34 5.81 0.20
CA SER A 77 -5.29 4.80 0.04
C SER A 77 -4.09 5.38 -0.69
N PHE A 78 -2.96 4.64 -0.63
CA PHE A 78 -1.79 4.93 -1.45
C PHE A 78 -1.50 3.73 -2.34
N VAL A 79 -1.20 3.99 -3.60
CA VAL A 79 -0.80 3.00 -4.60
C VAL A 79 0.66 3.19 -4.98
N ARG A 80 1.26 2.16 -5.57
CA ARG A 80 2.65 2.15 -6.01
C ARG A 80 2.74 1.57 -7.40
N ASN A 81 3.73 1.99 -8.20
CA ASN A 81 4.00 1.37 -9.49
C ASN A 81 4.07 -0.16 -9.32
N PRO A 82 3.25 -0.96 -10.03
CA PRO A 82 3.17 -2.41 -9.84
C PRO A 82 4.50 -3.13 -9.99
N TYR A 83 5.36 -2.68 -10.86
CA TYR A 83 6.69 -3.27 -11.04
C TYR A 83 7.58 -3.02 -9.83
N ASP A 84 7.59 -1.82 -9.29
CA ASP A 84 8.30 -1.49 -8.06
C ASP A 84 7.68 -2.16 -6.83
N LEU A 85 6.34 -2.24 -6.78
CA LEU A 85 5.60 -2.96 -5.75
C LEU A 85 6.04 -4.42 -5.65
N VAL A 86 6.11 -5.13 -6.78
CA VAL A 86 6.53 -6.52 -6.85
C VAL A 86 7.99 -6.68 -6.39
N VAL A 87 8.92 -5.87 -6.90
CA VAL A 87 10.32 -5.89 -6.44
C VAL A 87 10.42 -5.59 -4.93
N SER A 88 9.62 -4.67 -4.41
CA SER A 88 9.63 -4.34 -2.97
C SER A 88 9.12 -5.47 -2.06
N ALA A 89 8.36 -6.42 -2.60
CA ALA A 89 7.84 -7.57 -1.87
C ALA A 89 8.71 -8.83 -2.01
N TRP A 90 9.67 -8.81 -2.93
CA TRP A 90 10.54 -9.95 -3.22
C TRP A 90 11.43 -10.32 -2.02
N PRO A 91 11.37 -11.58 -1.54
CA PRO A 91 12.29 -12.09 -0.53
C PRO A 91 13.65 -12.38 -1.18
N LYS A 92 14.64 -11.56 -0.96
CA LYS A 92 15.94 -11.53 -1.67
C LYS A 92 16.77 -12.80 -1.61
N ASN A 93 16.37 -13.78 -0.83
CA ASN A 93 17.03 -15.08 -0.70
C ASN A 93 16.61 -16.11 -1.77
N VAL A 94 15.72 -15.73 -2.69
CA VAL A 94 15.29 -16.56 -3.82
C VAL A 94 15.49 -15.81 -5.13
N ASP A 95 15.61 -16.54 -6.25
CA ASP A 95 15.69 -15.94 -7.58
C ASP A 95 14.41 -15.15 -7.91
N PHE A 96 14.55 -13.92 -8.42
CA PHE A 96 13.43 -13.04 -8.72
C PHE A 96 12.46 -13.64 -9.74
N THR A 97 13.00 -14.21 -10.83
CA THR A 97 12.18 -14.82 -11.90
C THR A 97 11.37 -15.98 -11.37
N GLN A 98 12.00 -16.87 -10.59
CA GLN A 98 11.31 -18.01 -9.99
C GLN A 98 10.24 -17.57 -9.00
N TRP A 99 10.53 -16.55 -8.20
CA TRP A 99 9.56 -16.02 -7.25
C TRP A 99 8.36 -15.37 -7.95
N VAL A 100 8.58 -14.59 -8.99
CA VAL A 100 7.48 -14.00 -9.78
C VAL A 100 6.59 -15.09 -10.38
N ILE A 101 7.17 -16.13 -10.95
CA ILE A 101 6.42 -17.24 -11.55
C ILE A 101 5.65 -18.04 -10.49
N LYS A 102 6.26 -18.38 -9.36
CA LYS A 102 5.70 -19.29 -8.37
C LYS A 102 4.75 -18.60 -7.38
N GLU A 103 5.02 -17.37 -7.01
CA GLU A 103 4.31 -16.67 -5.94
C GLU A 103 3.43 -15.53 -6.46
N VAL A 104 3.95 -14.69 -7.36
CA VAL A 104 3.20 -13.53 -7.86
C VAL A 104 2.14 -13.96 -8.87
N ALA A 105 2.54 -14.73 -9.90
CA ALA A 105 1.62 -15.20 -10.94
C ALA A 105 0.50 -16.11 -10.39
N THR A 106 0.79 -16.86 -9.33
CA THR A 106 -0.17 -17.76 -8.68
C THR A 106 -0.96 -17.11 -7.55
N ARG A 107 -0.78 -15.80 -7.34
CA ARG A 107 -1.46 -15.01 -6.29
C ARG A 107 -1.19 -15.49 -4.86
N LYS A 108 -0.03 -16.09 -4.61
CA LYS A 108 0.41 -16.48 -3.26
C LYS A 108 1.18 -15.37 -2.55
N SER A 109 1.78 -14.44 -3.31
CA SER A 109 2.48 -13.29 -2.75
C SER A 109 1.52 -12.32 -2.07
N LEU A 110 2.01 -11.65 -1.02
CA LEU A 110 1.27 -10.62 -0.28
C LEU A 110 0.71 -9.50 -1.19
N VAL A 111 1.45 -9.14 -2.24
CA VAL A 111 1.06 -8.04 -3.16
C VAL A 111 0.15 -8.48 -4.30
N SER A 112 -0.04 -9.78 -4.51
CA SER A 112 -0.86 -10.31 -5.61
C SER A 112 -2.06 -11.14 -5.18
N ARG A 113 -2.16 -11.53 -3.91
CA ARG A 113 -3.22 -12.43 -3.41
C ARG A 113 -4.65 -11.91 -3.62
N TRP A 114 -4.81 -10.61 -3.64
CA TRP A 114 -6.10 -9.94 -3.81
C TRP A 114 -6.33 -9.39 -5.23
N GLY A 115 -5.45 -9.73 -6.19
CA GLY A 115 -5.45 -9.17 -7.52
C GLY A 115 -4.56 -7.92 -7.62
N SER A 116 -4.99 -6.95 -8.44
CA SER A 116 -4.33 -5.65 -8.57
C SER A 116 -4.64 -4.74 -7.37
N GLN A 117 -3.92 -3.63 -7.25
CA GLN A 117 -4.24 -2.59 -6.25
C GLN A 117 -5.62 -1.98 -6.53
N TYR A 118 -6.00 -1.88 -7.82
CA TYR A 118 -7.34 -1.48 -8.21
C TYR A 118 -8.40 -2.46 -7.67
N ASP A 119 -8.19 -3.77 -7.83
CA ASP A 119 -9.10 -4.80 -7.30
C ASP A 119 -9.20 -4.71 -5.77
N TYR A 120 -8.10 -4.41 -5.11
CA TYR A 120 -8.05 -4.22 -3.66
C TYR A 120 -8.93 -3.06 -3.18
N LEU A 121 -9.04 -1.98 -3.98
CA LEU A 121 -9.76 -0.76 -3.65
C LEU A 121 -11.17 -0.68 -4.27
N SER A 122 -11.57 -1.66 -5.07
CA SER A 122 -12.86 -1.64 -5.78
C SER A 122 -13.85 -2.66 -5.23
N ASN A 123 -15.14 -2.44 -5.54
CA ASN A 123 -16.21 -3.39 -5.26
C ASN A 123 -16.36 -4.42 -6.42
N HIS A 124 -17.30 -5.34 -6.27
CA HIS A 124 -17.59 -6.37 -7.29
C HIS A 124 -18.13 -5.80 -8.62
N ARG A 125 -18.51 -4.51 -8.67
CA ARG A 125 -18.90 -3.79 -9.89
C ARG A 125 -17.73 -3.06 -10.53
N ASN A 126 -16.50 -3.26 -10.04
CA ASN A 126 -15.31 -2.50 -10.44
C ASN A 126 -15.40 -0.98 -10.19
N GLU A 127 -16.12 -0.56 -9.16
CA GLU A 127 -16.18 0.85 -8.74
C GLU A 127 -15.18 1.06 -7.59
N LEU A 128 -14.35 2.09 -7.68
CA LEU A 128 -13.45 2.46 -6.58
C LEU A 128 -14.26 2.90 -5.36
N MET A 129 -13.86 2.39 -4.19
CA MET A 129 -14.54 2.59 -2.91
C MET A 129 -13.78 3.52 -1.96
N VAL A 130 -12.91 4.35 -2.50
CA VAL A 130 -12.13 5.36 -1.78
C VAL A 130 -12.33 6.72 -2.41
N ASP A 131 -12.29 7.77 -1.60
CA ASP A 131 -12.52 9.15 -2.03
C ASP A 131 -11.24 9.76 -2.62
N TRP A 132 -10.07 9.24 -2.24
CA TRP A 132 -8.79 9.76 -2.70
C TRP A 132 -7.70 8.68 -2.72
N ILE A 133 -6.77 8.83 -3.69
CA ILE A 133 -5.63 7.92 -3.88
C ILE A 133 -4.36 8.75 -4.06
N GLY A 134 -3.38 8.54 -3.18
CA GLY A 134 -2.01 9.05 -3.33
C GLY A 134 -1.10 8.05 -4.03
N LYS A 135 0.02 8.52 -4.56
CA LYS A 135 1.05 7.72 -5.21
C LYS A 135 2.31 7.64 -4.37
N TYR A 136 2.84 6.42 -4.21
CA TYR A 136 4.10 6.20 -3.51
C TYR A 136 5.27 6.99 -4.12
N GLU A 137 5.28 7.10 -5.44
CA GLU A 137 6.31 7.81 -6.22
C GLU A 137 6.30 9.33 -5.97
N GLN A 138 5.18 9.86 -5.50
CA GLN A 138 5.00 11.27 -5.12
C GLN A 138 4.70 11.40 -3.62
N MET A 139 5.27 10.52 -2.80
CA MET A 139 4.87 10.33 -1.41
C MET A 139 4.91 11.63 -0.59
N GLU A 140 5.92 12.47 -0.72
CA GLU A 140 6.02 13.71 0.05
C GLU A 140 4.86 14.66 -0.28
N LYS A 141 4.60 14.88 -1.56
CA LYS A 141 3.52 15.75 -2.05
C LYS A 141 2.14 15.19 -1.70
N ASP A 142 1.94 13.90 -1.91
CA ASP A 142 0.65 13.26 -1.68
C ASP A 142 0.39 13.07 -0.18
N TRP A 143 1.42 12.88 0.63
CA TRP A 143 1.32 12.87 2.08
C TRP A 143 0.92 14.25 2.64
N GLU A 144 1.55 15.32 2.17
CA GLU A 144 1.15 16.70 2.52
C GLU A 144 -0.32 16.95 2.18
N LYS A 145 -0.75 16.56 0.96
CA LYS A 145 -2.13 16.68 0.54
C LYS A 145 -3.09 15.86 1.41
N PHE A 146 -2.73 14.62 1.76
CA PHE A 146 -3.52 13.80 2.67
C PHE A 146 -3.67 14.47 4.05
N CYS A 147 -2.59 14.98 4.62
CA CYS A 147 -2.62 15.70 5.89
C CYS A 147 -3.56 16.92 5.83
N TYR A 148 -3.48 17.70 4.74
CA TYR A 148 -4.38 18.83 4.51
C TYR A 148 -5.86 18.40 4.45
N LEU A 149 -6.18 17.36 3.68
CA LEU A 149 -7.55 16.88 3.51
C LEU A 149 -8.14 16.30 4.81
N THR A 150 -7.31 15.68 5.64
CA THR A 150 -7.72 15.08 6.92
C THR A 150 -7.57 16.01 8.12
N LYS A 151 -7.05 17.23 7.89
CA LYS A 151 -6.82 18.26 8.93
C LYS A 151 -5.89 17.77 10.06
N ILE A 152 -4.90 16.94 9.73
CA ILE A 152 -3.86 16.54 10.66
C ILE A 152 -2.59 17.35 10.41
N GLU A 153 -1.73 17.41 11.42
CA GLU A 153 -0.42 18.05 11.30
C GLU A 153 0.46 17.31 10.28
N HIS A 154 1.07 18.07 9.36
CA HIS A 154 2.04 17.53 8.41
C HIS A 154 3.40 17.39 9.07
N ASN A 155 3.85 16.14 9.22
CA ASN A 155 5.21 15.80 9.58
C ASN A 155 5.82 14.94 8.46
N PRO A 156 7.08 15.15 8.06
CA PRO A 156 7.73 14.32 7.04
C PRO A 156 7.72 12.84 7.43
N LEU A 157 7.39 11.96 6.48
CA LEU A 157 7.37 10.54 6.72
C LEU A 157 8.78 9.99 6.99
N LYS A 158 8.96 9.29 8.10
CA LYS A 158 10.21 8.57 8.39
C LYS A 158 10.36 7.38 7.45
N ARG A 159 11.53 7.22 6.85
CA ARG A 159 11.86 6.06 6.02
C ARG A 159 12.32 4.90 6.90
N PHE A 160 11.51 3.85 7.03
CA PHE A 160 11.84 2.67 7.82
C PHE A 160 12.51 1.54 7.03
N ASN A 161 12.33 1.52 5.72
CA ASN A 161 12.88 0.47 4.86
C ASN A 161 13.84 1.07 3.84
N GLY A 162 15.05 0.50 3.78
CA GLY A 162 16.10 0.94 2.87
C GLY A 162 15.74 0.77 1.39
N SER A 163 16.34 1.62 0.57
CA SER A 163 16.24 1.58 -0.88
C SER A 163 16.92 0.33 -1.48
N TRP A 164 16.48 -0.06 -2.66
CA TRP A 164 17.11 -1.07 -3.48
C TRP A 164 18.49 -0.59 -3.98
N LYS A 165 19.39 -1.56 -4.21
CA LYS A 165 20.71 -1.25 -4.78
C LYS A 165 20.66 -0.89 -6.27
N LYS A 166 19.57 -1.29 -6.95
CA LYS A 166 19.35 -1.09 -8.39
C LYS A 166 17.94 -0.57 -8.65
N PRO A 167 17.70 0.19 -9.71
CA PRO A 167 16.37 0.53 -10.20
C PRO A 167 15.52 -0.73 -10.42
N TYR A 168 14.24 -0.66 -10.11
CA TYR A 168 13.38 -1.87 -10.13
C TYR A 168 13.24 -2.48 -11.53
N HIS A 169 13.31 -1.70 -12.60
CA HIS A 169 13.22 -2.20 -13.98
C HIS A 169 14.36 -3.15 -14.36
N GLU A 170 15.54 -3.02 -13.73
CA GLU A 170 16.68 -3.89 -14.00
C GLU A 170 16.53 -5.34 -13.50
N TYR A 171 15.51 -5.61 -12.67
CA TYR A 171 15.22 -6.97 -12.20
C TYR A 171 14.36 -7.78 -13.17
N TYR A 172 13.70 -7.09 -14.11
CA TYR A 172 12.75 -7.72 -15.03
C TYR A 172 13.41 -8.27 -16.27
N ASN A 173 12.98 -9.47 -16.65
CA ASN A 173 13.14 -9.99 -18.00
C ASN A 173 11.78 -10.01 -18.71
N GLU A 174 11.76 -10.30 -20.01
CA GLU A 174 10.54 -10.30 -20.82
C GLU A 174 9.40 -11.11 -20.18
N ARG A 175 9.71 -12.31 -19.70
CA ARG A 175 8.71 -13.20 -19.08
C ARG A 175 8.10 -12.62 -17.80
N THR A 176 8.94 -12.12 -16.90
CA THR A 176 8.46 -11.54 -15.63
C THR A 176 7.72 -10.23 -15.86
N TYR A 177 8.16 -9.44 -16.83
CA TYR A 177 7.48 -8.24 -17.29
C TYR A 177 6.05 -8.56 -17.76
N GLN A 178 5.89 -9.52 -18.68
CA GLN A 178 4.58 -9.91 -19.20
C GLN A 178 3.65 -10.43 -18.10
N ILE A 179 4.17 -11.22 -17.14
CA ILE A 179 3.37 -11.71 -16.00
C ILE A 179 2.83 -10.55 -15.17
N VAL A 180 3.70 -9.62 -14.78
CA VAL A 180 3.30 -8.48 -13.93
C VAL A 180 2.38 -7.53 -14.68
N THR A 181 2.67 -7.22 -15.94
CA THR A 181 1.80 -6.41 -16.81
C THR A 181 0.39 -6.99 -16.87
N LYS A 182 0.26 -8.28 -17.13
CA LYS A 182 -1.05 -8.95 -17.22
C LYS A 182 -1.79 -8.94 -15.88
N LEU A 183 -1.09 -9.25 -14.78
CA LEU A 183 -1.70 -9.34 -13.46
C LEU A 183 -2.18 -7.99 -12.92
N PHE A 184 -1.40 -6.93 -13.17
CA PHE A 184 -1.67 -5.59 -12.70
C PHE A 184 -2.19 -4.64 -13.81
N GLN A 185 -2.77 -5.18 -14.87
CA GLN A 185 -3.27 -4.40 -16.02
C GLN A 185 -4.20 -3.26 -15.61
N LYS A 186 -5.07 -3.48 -14.62
CA LYS A 186 -5.96 -2.44 -14.10
C LYS A 186 -5.17 -1.29 -13.45
N ASP A 187 -4.13 -1.60 -12.67
CA ASP A 187 -3.29 -0.58 -12.03
C ASP A 187 -2.57 0.28 -13.08
N LEU A 188 -2.01 -0.35 -14.11
CA LEU A 188 -1.36 0.35 -15.21
C LEU A 188 -2.34 1.28 -15.91
N GLN A 189 -3.55 0.81 -16.19
CA GLN A 189 -4.58 1.58 -16.89
C GLN A 189 -5.14 2.72 -16.03
N TYR A 190 -5.65 2.42 -14.83
CA TYR A 190 -6.39 3.39 -14.01
C TYR A 190 -5.49 4.37 -13.28
N PHE A 191 -4.32 3.92 -12.80
CA PHE A 191 -3.36 4.78 -12.11
C PHE A 191 -2.29 5.36 -13.05
N ARG A 192 -2.35 5.03 -14.35
CA ARG A 192 -1.45 5.53 -15.40
C ARG A 192 0.02 5.22 -15.10
N TYR A 193 0.31 3.96 -14.76
CA TYR A 193 1.67 3.48 -14.57
C TYR A 193 2.22 2.81 -15.84
N THR A 194 3.53 2.97 -16.06
CA THR A 194 4.32 2.22 -17.04
C THR A 194 5.56 1.64 -16.36
N LEU A 195 6.32 0.79 -17.05
CA LEU A 195 7.58 0.26 -16.49
C LEU A 195 8.56 1.40 -16.17
N ASP A 196 8.61 2.42 -17.01
CA ASP A 196 9.59 3.50 -16.94
C ASP A 196 9.06 4.76 -16.26
N ASN A 197 7.85 4.74 -15.72
CA ASN A 197 7.32 5.87 -14.96
C ASN A 197 8.10 6.03 -13.66
N ASN A 198 9.24 6.66 -13.78
CA ASN A 198 9.82 7.38 -12.68
C ASN A 198 9.16 8.77 -12.70
N PRO A 199 8.48 9.23 -11.63
CA PRO A 199 7.83 10.56 -11.61
C PRO A 199 8.81 11.72 -11.70
N ASP A 200 10.11 11.44 -11.69
CA ASP A 200 11.20 12.44 -11.77
C ASP A 200 11.73 12.65 -13.21
N THR A 201 11.06 12.12 -14.26
CA THR A 201 11.37 12.39 -15.68
C THR A 201 10.22 13.09 -16.39
#